data_cadbdc6b98c03190e9d7078c96efb9f1
#
_entry.id   cadbdc6b98c03190e9d7078c96efb9f1
#
_cell.length_a   1.000
_cell.length_b   1.000
_cell.length_c   1.000
_cell.angle_alpha   90.00
_cell.angle_beta   90.00
_cell.angle_gamma   90.00
#
_symmetry.space_group_name_H-M   'P 1'
#
loop_
_entity.id
_entity.type
_entity.pdbx_description
1 polymer ?
#
loop_
_entity_poly.entity_id
_entity_poly.type
_entity_poly.pdbx_seq_one_letter_code
_entity_poly.pdbx_strand_id
1 'polypeptide(L)'
;LRRKLRDMETREQAEDGTLGLDPTGRGYITLNFFNLFWIFVVCSVLGLVIETVYHVLVVDPGVYEDRAGLLFGPFSPIYGVGAMLMTMALNRFHDKPVPVIFLVSAVIGGAFEYAVSCFMQFAFGIVAWDYTGTFLSIDGRTNGMFMAMWGVLGLFWVKLCLPWMLRLVNRIPWNWRYT
;
A
#
# COMPACT_ATOMS: atom_id res chain seq x y z
N LEU A 1 28.15 -24.61 -3.89
CA LEU A 1 27.87 -24.34 -5.29
C LEU A 1 26.49 -23.74 -5.50
N ARG A 2 25.39 -24.38 -5.05
CA ARG A 2 24.00 -23.90 -5.22
C ARG A 2 23.74 -22.51 -4.61
N ARG A 3 24.38 -22.17 -3.49
CA ARG A 3 24.28 -20.85 -2.87
C ARG A 3 24.93 -19.77 -3.74
N LYS A 4 26.14 -20.04 -4.26
CA LYS A 4 26.83 -19.12 -5.16
C LYS A 4 26.06 -18.87 -6.45
N LEU A 5 25.48 -19.93 -7.04
CA LEU A 5 24.66 -19.78 -8.25
C LEU A 5 23.42 -18.89 -8.00
N ARG A 6 22.70 -19.11 -6.91
CA ARG A 6 21.57 -18.23 -6.53
C ARG A 6 22.00 -16.79 -6.33
N ASP A 7 23.13 -16.56 -5.66
CA ASP A 7 23.64 -15.20 -5.43
C ASP A 7 24.00 -14.51 -6.75
N MET A 8 24.51 -15.25 -7.73
CA MET A 8 24.82 -14.73 -9.07
C MET A 8 23.54 -14.42 -9.85
N GLU A 9 22.58 -15.36 -9.91
CA GLU A 9 21.28 -15.16 -10.56
C GLU A 9 20.52 -13.96 -9.98
N THR A 10 20.55 -13.81 -8.66
CA THR A 10 19.88 -12.69 -7.99
C THR A 10 20.57 -11.36 -8.27
N ARG A 11 21.88 -11.33 -8.43
CA ARG A 11 22.62 -10.14 -8.83
C ARG A 11 22.30 -9.74 -10.27
N GLU A 12 22.31 -10.69 -11.17
CA GLU A 12 21.95 -10.49 -12.57
C GLU A 12 20.52 -9.93 -12.69
N GLN A 13 19.55 -10.52 -12.00
CA GLN A 13 18.17 -9.99 -11.94
C GLN A 13 18.09 -8.58 -11.36
N ALA A 14 18.94 -8.25 -10.38
CA ALA A 14 18.99 -6.91 -9.82
C ALA A 14 19.56 -5.88 -10.79
N GLU A 15 20.61 -6.27 -11.55
CA GLU A 15 21.25 -5.45 -12.58
C GLU A 15 20.29 -5.20 -13.74
N ASP A 16 19.55 -6.21 -14.16
CA ASP A 16 18.53 -6.13 -15.23
C ASP A 16 17.23 -5.45 -14.78
N GLY A 17 17.08 -5.11 -13.51
CA GLY A 17 15.87 -4.51 -12.96
C GLY A 17 14.66 -5.45 -12.90
N THR A 18 14.87 -6.75 -13.04
CA THR A 18 13.81 -7.78 -13.01
C THR A 18 13.65 -8.44 -11.64
N LEU A 19 14.53 -8.13 -10.69
CA LEU A 19 14.46 -8.66 -9.34
C LEU A 19 13.16 -8.22 -8.66
N GLY A 20 12.43 -9.19 -8.14
CA GLY A 20 11.15 -8.97 -7.48
C GLY A 20 9.93 -9.13 -8.39
N LEU A 21 10.09 -9.24 -9.71
CA LEU A 21 9.00 -9.65 -10.59
C LEU A 21 8.58 -11.10 -10.31
N ASP A 22 7.30 -11.40 -10.51
CA ASP A 22 6.81 -12.77 -10.36
C ASP A 22 7.24 -13.62 -11.56
N PRO A 23 8.15 -14.61 -11.39
CA PRO A 23 8.63 -15.42 -12.48
C PRO A 23 7.55 -16.34 -13.06
N THR A 24 6.44 -16.57 -12.34
CA THR A 24 5.34 -17.41 -12.81
C THR A 24 4.38 -16.67 -13.75
N GLY A 25 4.48 -15.35 -13.85
CA GLY A 25 3.59 -14.49 -14.62
C GLY A 25 2.16 -14.38 -14.09
N ARG A 26 1.86 -14.99 -12.93
CA ARG A 26 0.53 -14.93 -12.32
C ARG A 26 0.26 -13.61 -11.61
N GLY A 27 1.30 -12.97 -11.12
CA GLY A 27 1.27 -11.67 -10.48
C GLY A 27 2.30 -10.74 -11.10
N TYR A 28 2.33 -9.49 -10.63
CA TYR A 28 3.33 -8.52 -11.07
C TYR A 28 4.65 -8.70 -10.31
N ILE A 29 4.58 -8.76 -8.98
CA ILE A 29 5.75 -8.97 -8.11
C ILE A 29 5.66 -10.28 -7.36
N THR A 30 6.81 -10.80 -6.95
CA THR A 30 6.89 -11.91 -6.00
C THR A 30 6.46 -11.42 -4.62
N LEU A 31 5.41 -12.02 -4.05
CA LEU A 31 4.93 -11.72 -2.70
C LEU A 31 5.83 -12.43 -1.67
N ASN A 32 7.00 -11.88 -1.42
CA ASN A 32 7.93 -12.35 -0.41
C ASN A 32 8.11 -11.29 0.70
N PHE A 33 8.75 -11.69 1.79
CA PHE A 33 8.97 -10.80 2.93
C PHE A 33 9.75 -9.54 2.54
N PHE A 34 10.78 -9.68 1.72
CA PHE A 34 11.62 -8.56 1.31
C PHE A 34 10.84 -7.48 0.55
N ASN A 35 10.07 -7.87 -0.48
CA ASN A 35 9.28 -6.93 -1.27
C ASN A 35 8.18 -6.27 -0.43
N LEU A 36 7.47 -7.05 0.38
CA LEU A 36 6.41 -6.53 1.23
C LEU A 36 6.96 -5.63 2.34
N PHE A 37 8.07 -5.98 2.94
CA PHE A 37 8.74 -5.15 3.95
C PHE A 37 9.12 -3.76 3.40
N TRP A 38 9.73 -3.71 2.22
CA TRP A 38 10.10 -2.43 1.62
C TRP A 38 8.88 -1.61 1.17
N ILE A 39 7.84 -2.24 0.66
CA ILE A 39 6.56 -1.57 0.39
C ILE A 39 6.01 -0.96 1.68
N PHE A 40 6.00 -1.73 2.76
CA PHE A 40 5.56 -1.24 4.06
C PHE A 40 6.38 -0.04 4.55
N VAL A 41 7.70 -0.14 4.56
CA VAL A 41 8.59 0.93 5.04
C VAL A 41 8.45 2.20 4.20
N VAL A 42 8.59 2.09 2.89
CA VAL A 42 8.54 3.26 1.99
C VAL A 42 7.17 3.92 2.02
N CYS A 43 6.09 3.14 1.99
CA CYS A 43 4.74 3.71 2.03
C CYS A 43 4.35 4.28 3.38
N SER A 44 4.90 3.76 4.48
CA SER A 44 4.73 4.36 5.82
C SER A 44 5.37 5.74 5.92
N VAL A 45 6.52 5.93 5.29
CA VAL A 45 7.19 7.24 5.23
C VAL A 45 6.49 8.18 4.25
N LEU A 46 6.26 7.73 3.02
CA LEU A 46 5.62 8.56 1.99
C LEU A 46 4.20 8.96 2.36
N GLY A 47 3.42 8.05 2.92
CA GLY A 47 2.07 8.33 3.37
C GLY A 47 2.03 9.43 4.42
N LEU A 48 2.91 9.37 5.41
CA LEU A 48 3.03 10.43 6.41
C LEU A 48 3.43 11.78 5.79
N VAL A 49 4.41 11.79 4.89
CA VAL A 49 4.84 13.02 4.20
C VAL A 49 3.68 13.62 3.41
N ILE A 50 2.98 12.81 2.62
CA ILE A 50 1.84 13.25 1.83
C ILE A 50 0.73 13.80 2.72
N GLU A 51 0.38 13.10 3.80
CA GLU A 51 -0.64 13.55 4.75
C GLU A 51 -0.25 14.87 5.42
N THR A 52 0.99 15.00 5.86
CA THR A 52 1.49 16.24 6.48
C THR A 52 1.44 17.41 5.51
N VAL A 53 1.88 17.22 4.26
CA VAL A 53 1.82 18.24 3.22
C VAL A 53 0.38 18.61 2.89
N TYR A 54 -0.49 17.62 2.74
CA TYR A 54 -1.91 17.86 2.49
C TYR A 54 -2.56 18.68 3.62
N HIS A 55 -2.27 18.33 4.88
CA HIS A 55 -2.79 19.05 6.04
C HIS A 55 -2.34 20.51 6.04
N VAL A 56 -1.03 20.74 5.85
CA VAL A 56 -0.45 22.11 5.84
C VAL A 56 -0.96 22.97 4.69
N LEU A 57 -1.26 22.36 3.53
CA LEU A 57 -1.67 23.12 2.34
C LEU A 57 -3.19 23.26 2.18
N VAL A 58 -3.96 22.29 2.66
CA VAL A 58 -5.40 22.19 2.33
C VAL A 58 -6.29 22.27 3.55
N VAL A 59 -5.96 21.56 4.63
CA VAL A 59 -6.83 21.46 5.82
C VAL A 59 -6.68 22.70 6.69
N ASP A 60 -5.45 22.97 7.17
CA ASP A 60 -5.10 24.15 7.96
C ASP A 60 -3.88 24.85 7.35
N PRO A 61 -4.06 25.72 6.36
CA PRO A 61 -2.98 26.34 5.62
C PRO A 61 -1.98 27.08 6.53
N GLY A 62 -0.71 26.65 6.47
CA GLY A 62 0.38 27.24 7.22
C GLY A 62 0.56 26.70 8.65
N VAL A 63 -0.29 25.78 9.10
CA VAL A 63 -0.16 25.15 10.42
C VAL A 63 0.49 23.78 10.25
N TYR A 64 1.66 23.60 10.89
CA TYR A 64 2.34 22.30 10.94
C TYR A 64 1.86 21.50 12.13
N GLU A 65 1.34 20.31 11.89
CA GLU A 65 1.04 19.31 12.92
C GLU A 65 1.83 18.04 12.64
N ASP A 66 2.42 17.47 13.69
CA ASP A 66 3.06 16.16 13.60
C ASP A 66 1.98 15.07 13.56
N ARG A 67 1.90 14.37 12.45
CA ARG A 67 0.89 13.33 12.19
C ARG A 67 1.48 11.91 12.20
N ALA A 68 2.62 11.72 12.85
CA ALA A 68 3.29 10.42 12.93
C ALA A 68 2.44 9.32 13.61
N GLY A 69 1.35 9.69 14.29
CA GLY A 69 0.45 8.75 14.94
C GLY A 69 1.07 8.13 16.18
N LEU A 70 0.98 6.79 16.29
CA LEU A 70 1.41 6.04 17.48
C LEU A 70 2.93 5.82 17.59
N LEU A 71 3.68 6.09 16.55
CA LEU A 71 5.13 5.85 16.49
C LEU A 71 5.89 7.18 16.41
N PHE A 72 7.05 7.21 17.05
CA PHE A 72 7.96 8.34 16.95
C PHE A 72 8.69 8.37 15.60
N GLY A 73 8.90 9.55 15.06
CA GLY A 73 9.62 9.79 13.81
C GLY A 73 8.72 9.81 12.56
N PRO A 74 9.31 9.95 11.37
CA PRO A 74 8.59 10.13 10.12
C PRO A 74 8.03 8.81 9.58
N PHE A 75 7.18 8.15 10.36
CA PHE A 75 6.69 6.80 10.06
C PHE A 75 5.25 6.62 10.51
N SER A 76 4.34 6.38 9.56
CA SER A 76 2.94 6.07 9.83
C SER A 76 2.59 4.67 9.29
N PRO A 77 2.54 3.63 10.16
CA PRO A 77 2.40 2.24 9.73
C PRO A 77 1.06 1.94 9.03
N ILE A 78 0.03 2.73 9.24
CA ILE A 78 -1.27 2.52 8.60
C ILE A 78 -1.18 2.57 7.06
N TYR A 79 -0.38 3.50 6.52
CA TYR A 79 -0.16 3.60 5.07
C TYR A 79 0.64 2.42 4.53
N GLY A 80 1.64 1.96 5.29
CA GLY A 80 2.41 0.78 4.95
C GLY A 80 1.56 -0.50 4.94
N VAL A 81 0.72 -0.69 5.95
CA VAL A 81 -0.21 -1.82 6.02
C VAL A 81 -1.21 -1.77 4.88
N GLY A 82 -1.80 -0.60 4.61
CA GLY A 82 -2.72 -0.40 3.49
C GLY A 82 -2.08 -0.74 2.14
N ALA A 83 -0.85 -0.27 1.90
CA ALA A 83 -0.09 -0.56 0.68
C ALA A 83 0.26 -2.05 0.54
N MET A 84 0.65 -2.72 1.62
CA MET A 84 0.89 -4.17 1.62
C MET A 84 -0.38 -4.94 1.26
N LEU A 85 -1.50 -4.63 1.91
CA LEU A 85 -2.78 -5.31 1.66
C LEU A 85 -3.26 -5.09 0.23
N MET A 86 -3.18 -3.85 -0.29
CA MET A 86 -3.50 -3.55 -1.68
C MET A 86 -2.59 -4.32 -2.64
N THR A 87 -1.30 -4.41 -2.35
CA THR A 87 -0.36 -5.17 -3.17
C THR A 87 -0.71 -6.65 -3.20
N MET A 88 -0.94 -7.26 -2.04
CA MET A 88 -1.31 -8.68 -1.97
C MET A 88 -2.64 -8.97 -2.68
N ALA A 89 -3.62 -8.09 -2.53
CA ALA A 89 -4.94 -8.26 -3.10
C ALA A 89 -4.96 -8.07 -4.61
N LEU A 90 -4.24 -7.06 -5.13
CA LEU A 90 -4.28 -6.64 -6.53
C LEU A 90 -3.15 -7.21 -7.38
N ASN A 91 -2.17 -7.89 -6.79
CA ASN A 91 -1.00 -8.37 -7.52
C ASN A 91 -1.36 -9.24 -8.74
N ARG A 92 -2.37 -10.09 -8.61
CA ARG A 92 -2.86 -10.96 -9.70
C ARG A 92 -3.75 -10.25 -10.71
N PHE A 93 -4.18 -9.03 -10.43
CA PHE A 93 -5.05 -8.23 -11.28
C PHE A 93 -4.31 -7.15 -12.05
N HIS A 94 -2.98 -7.10 -11.98
CA HIS A 94 -2.15 -6.02 -12.55
C HIS A 94 -2.33 -5.84 -14.06
N ASP A 95 -2.61 -6.92 -14.80
CA ASP A 95 -2.82 -6.96 -16.25
C ASP A 95 -4.30 -6.88 -16.66
N LYS A 96 -5.22 -6.85 -15.69
CA LYS A 96 -6.65 -6.79 -15.97
C LYS A 96 -7.08 -5.41 -16.46
N PRO A 97 -8.23 -5.33 -17.16
CA PRO A 97 -8.79 -4.06 -17.59
C PRO A 97 -9.06 -3.10 -16.43
N VAL A 98 -8.97 -1.81 -16.71
CA VAL A 98 -9.20 -0.74 -15.72
C VAL A 98 -10.47 -0.92 -14.88
N PRO A 99 -11.66 -1.23 -15.47
CA PRO A 99 -12.88 -1.42 -14.69
C PRO A 99 -12.78 -2.57 -13.68
N VAL A 100 -12.09 -3.65 -14.02
CA VAL A 100 -11.90 -4.80 -13.12
C VAL A 100 -11.03 -4.43 -11.94
N ILE A 101 -9.90 -3.78 -12.19
CA ILE A 101 -8.99 -3.32 -11.11
C ILE A 101 -9.72 -2.34 -10.21
N PHE A 102 -10.47 -1.39 -10.78
CA PHE A 102 -11.27 -0.42 -10.02
C PHE A 102 -12.29 -1.11 -9.11
N LEU A 103 -13.09 -2.02 -9.64
CA LEU A 103 -14.13 -2.73 -8.86
C LEU A 103 -13.52 -3.59 -7.74
N VAL A 104 -12.48 -4.37 -8.05
CA VAL A 104 -11.79 -5.20 -7.05
C VAL A 104 -11.19 -4.33 -5.95
N SER A 105 -10.56 -3.22 -6.32
CA SER A 105 -9.98 -2.27 -5.36
C SER A 105 -11.03 -1.60 -4.48
N ALA A 106 -12.17 -1.21 -5.07
CA ALA A 106 -13.28 -0.61 -4.35
C ALA A 106 -13.87 -1.56 -3.29
N VAL A 107 -14.08 -2.83 -3.67
CA VAL A 107 -14.61 -3.85 -2.76
C VAL A 107 -13.61 -4.17 -1.64
N ILE A 108 -12.34 -4.37 -1.97
CA ILE A 108 -11.30 -4.69 -0.99
C ILE A 108 -11.06 -3.52 -0.06
N GLY A 109 -10.99 -2.29 -0.58
CA GLY A 109 -10.82 -1.08 0.22
C GLY A 109 -12.00 -0.85 1.16
N GLY A 110 -13.23 -1.01 0.68
CA GLY A 110 -14.44 -0.93 1.51
C GLY A 110 -14.48 -1.99 2.61
N ALA A 111 -14.12 -3.24 2.29
CA ALA A 111 -14.02 -4.31 3.28
C ALA A 111 -12.92 -4.04 4.32
N PHE A 112 -11.79 -3.51 3.90
CA PHE A 112 -10.71 -3.11 4.81
C PHE A 112 -11.16 -1.98 5.76
N GLU A 113 -11.78 -0.94 5.23
CA GLU A 113 -12.30 0.18 6.02
C GLU A 113 -13.36 -0.28 7.03
N TYR A 114 -14.26 -1.16 6.59
CA TYR A 114 -15.25 -1.79 7.46
C TYR A 114 -14.58 -2.59 8.60
N ALA A 115 -13.61 -3.42 8.26
CA ALA A 115 -12.88 -4.25 9.24
C ALA A 115 -12.10 -3.39 10.25
N VAL A 116 -11.44 -2.32 9.80
CA VAL A 116 -10.72 -1.38 10.68
C VAL A 116 -11.70 -0.68 11.62
N SER A 117 -12.85 -0.21 11.12
CA SER A 117 -13.89 0.40 11.95
C SER A 117 -14.40 -0.55 13.03
N CYS A 118 -14.65 -1.82 12.66
CA CYS A 118 -15.04 -2.85 13.63
C CYS A 118 -13.94 -3.05 14.69
N PHE A 119 -12.70 -3.21 14.25
CA PHE A 119 -11.57 -3.41 15.14
C PHE A 119 -11.41 -2.25 16.13
N MET A 120 -11.46 -1.01 15.66
CA MET A 120 -11.36 0.17 16.52
C MET A 120 -12.46 0.21 17.56
N GLN A 121 -13.69 -0.11 17.17
CA GLN A 121 -14.83 -0.11 18.09
C GLN A 121 -14.73 -1.23 19.12
N PHE A 122 -14.44 -2.47 18.69
CA PHE A 122 -14.43 -3.63 19.61
C PHE A 122 -13.18 -3.69 20.49
N ALA A 123 -12.01 -3.27 19.97
CA ALA A 123 -10.75 -3.32 20.72
C ALA A 123 -10.54 -2.10 21.62
N PHE A 124 -10.99 -0.92 21.20
CA PHE A 124 -10.72 0.34 21.88
C PHE A 124 -11.98 1.14 22.28
N GLY A 125 -13.16 0.70 21.88
CA GLY A 125 -14.40 1.42 22.12
C GLY A 125 -14.54 2.72 21.32
N ILE A 126 -13.74 2.90 20.26
CA ILE A 126 -13.67 4.13 19.48
C ILE A 126 -14.48 3.97 18.18
N VAL A 127 -15.45 4.85 17.97
CA VAL A 127 -16.09 5.04 16.66
C VAL A 127 -15.27 6.08 15.90
N ALA A 128 -14.36 5.62 15.04
CA ALA A 128 -13.41 6.49 14.34
C ALA A 128 -14.09 7.37 13.27
N TRP A 129 -15.14 6.85 12.63
CA TRP A 129 -15.98 7.57 11.65
C TRP A 129 -17.37 6.95 11.60
N ASP A 130 -18.32 7.74 11.10
CA ASP A 130 -19.70 7.31 10.88
C ASP A 130 -20.25 7.91 9.58
N TYR A 131 -20.53 7.05 8.60
CA TYR A 131 -21.10 7.42 7.31
C TYR A 131 -22.59 7.12 7.20
N THR A 132 -23.29 6.96 8.32
CA THR A 132 -24.72 6.70 8.35
C THR A 132 -25.46 7.77 7.57
N GLY A 133 -26.39 7.38 6.71
CA GLY A 133 -27.19 8.28 5.87
C GLY A 133 -26.51 8.75 4.58
N THR A 134 -25.25 8.36 4.33
CA THR A 134 -24.58 8.65 3.05
C THR A 134 -24.90 7.59 2.00
N PHE A 135 -24.66 7.91 0.72
CA PHE A 135 -24.94 7.01 -0.40
C PHE A 135 -24.18 5.68 -0.29
N LEU A 136 -24.89 4.57 -0.40
CA LEU A 136 -24.38 3.21 -0.23
C LEU A 136 -23.60 3.01 1.08
N SER A 137 -24.07 3.61 2.16
CA SER A 137 -23.53 3.34 3.50
C SER A 137 -23.78 1.88 3.91
N ILE A 138 -22.74 1.23 4.38
CA ILE A 138 -22.80 -0.13 4.95
C ILE A 138 -22.48 0.00 6.44
N ASP A 139 -23.51 -0.11 7.28
CA ASP A 139 -23.44 0.02 8.74
C ASP A 139 -22.74 1.31 9.24
N GLY A 140 -22.74 2.38 8.43
CA GLY A 140 -22.00 3.60 8.73
C GLY A 140 -20.48 3.47 8.70
N ARG A 141 -19.93 2.30 8.34
CA ARG A 141 -18.51 1.98 8.42
C ARG A 141 -17.75 2.19 7.12
N THR A 142 -18.45 2.10 6.00
CA THR A 142 -17.96 2.47 4.67
C THR A 142 -19.12 2.97 3.82
N ASN A 143 -18.84 3.63 2.69
CA ASN A 143 -19.87 4.11 1.77
C ASN A 143 -19.38 4.08 0.32
N GLY A 144 -20.31 4.37 -0.62
CA GLY A 144 -20.03 4.31 -2.06
C GLY A 144 -18.95 5.29 -2.51
N MET A 145 -18.86 6.47 -1.91
CA MET A 145 -17.84 7.47 -2.26
C MET A 145 -16.45 7.00 -1.84
N PHE A 146 -16.28 6.51 -0.62
CA PHE A 146 -14.99 5.99 -0.16
C PHE A 146 -14.59 4.69 -0.86
N MET A 147 -15.54 3.81 -1.18
CA MET A 147 -15.27 2.64 -2.00
C MET A 147 -14.77 3.04 -3.40
N ALA A 148 -15.37 4.03 -4.04
CA ALA A 148 -14.89 4.58 -5.30
C ALA A 148 -13.48 5.19 -5.18
N MET A 149 -13.21 5.89 -4.09
CA MET A 149 -11.87 6.42 -3.79
C MET A 149 -10.84 5.30 -3.65
N TRP A 150 -11.16 4.22 -2.94
CA TRP A 150 -10.32 3.02 -2.89
C TRP A 150 -10.11 2.38 -4.26
N GLY A 151 -11.13 2.39 -5.12
CA GLY A 151 -11.02 1.93 -6.51
C GLY A 151 -9.99 2.73 -7.30
N VAL A 152 -10.03 4.06 -7.21
CA VAL A 152 -9.05 4.96 -7.85
C VAL A 152 -7.65 4.76 -7.27
N LEU A 153 -7.53 4.69 -5.94
CA LEU A 153 -6.24 4.47 -5.28
C LEU A 153 -5.61 3.13 -5.65
N GLY A 154 -6.38 2.05 -5.70
CA GLY A 154 -5.89 0.74 -6.11
C GLY A 154 -5.44 0.71 -7.56
N LEU A 155 -6.18 1.37 -8.46
CA LEU A 155 -5.81 1.53 -9.85
C LEU A 155 -4.49 2.31 -10.00
N PHE A 156 -4.37 3.43 -9.31
CA PHE A 156 -3.15 4.24 -9.26
C PHE A 156 -1.97 3.43 -8.70
N TRP A 157 -2.19 2.69 -7.62
CA TRP A 157 -1.19 1.83 -7.00
C TRP A 157 -0.64 0.80 -7.99
N VAL A 158 -1.51 0.01 -8.59
CA VAL A 158 -1.10 -1.10 -9.48
C VAL A 158 -0.44 -0.60 -10.77
N LYS A 159 -0.98 0.45 -11.37
CA LYS A 159 -0.51 0.92 -12.69
C LYS A 159 0.69 1.85 -12.63
N LEU A 160 0.83 2.63 -11.58
CA LEU A 160 1.88 3.65 -11.46
C LEU A 160 2.81 3.43 -10.27
N CYS A 161 2.28 3.23 -9.06
CA CYS A 161 3.09 3.17 -7.86
C CYS A 161 3.87 1.88 -7.73
N LEU A 162 3.26 0.74 -8.00
CA LEU A 162 3.92 -0.57 -7.86
C LEU A 162 5.12 -0.74 -8.80
N PRO A 163 5.03 -0.38 -10.10
CA PRO A 163 6.21 -0.36 -10.97
C PRO A 163 7.32 0.58 -10.49
N TRP A 164 6.95 1.76 -9.98
CA TRP A 164 7.91 2.70 -9.42
C TRP A 164 8.59 2.16 -8.15
N MET A 165 7.82 1.55 -7.24
CA MET A 165 8.32 0.88 -6.05
C MET A 165 9.31 -0.23 -6.39
N LEU A 166 9.01 -1.04 -7.40
CA LEU A 166 9.91 -2.10 -7.86
C LEU A 166 11.26 -1.52 -8.35
N ARG A 167 11.22 -0.44 -9.13
CA ARG A 167 12.43 0.26 -9.57
C ARG A 167 13.24 0.81 -8.40
N LEU A 168 12.55 1.37 -7.39
CA LEU A 168 13.19 1.91 -6.19
C LEU A 168 13.88 0.80 -5.40
N VAL A 169 13.18 -0.32 -5.16
CA VAL A 169 13.72 -1.48 -4.44
C VAL A 169 14.91 -2.10 -5.18
N ASN A 170 14.87 -2.13 -6.52
CA ASN A 170 15.99 -2.63 -7.33
C ASN A 170 17.23 -1.73 -7.27
N ARG A 171 17.09 -0.45 -6.91
CA ARG A 171 18.23 0.46 -6.68
C ARG A 171 18.92 0.27 -5.33
N ILE A 172 18.33 -0.48 -4.41
CA ILE A 172 18.96 -0.76 -3.12
C ILE A 172 20.23 -1.58 -3.36
N PRO A 173 21.41 -1.13 -2.89
CA PRO A 173 22.68 -1.84 -3.09
C PRO A 173 22.60 -3.26 -2.54
N TRP A 174 23.21 -4.19 -3.25
CA TRP A 174 23.21 -5.62 -2.89
C TRP A 174 23.60 -5.88 -1.44
N ASN A 175 24.61 -5.17 -0.96
CA ASN A 175 25.13 -5.31 0.40
C ASN A 175 24.11 -4.95 1.50
N TRP A 176 23.08 -4.18 1.16
CA TRP A 176 22.05 -3.72 2.10
C TRP A 176 20.76 -4.56 2.06
N ARG A 177 20.67 -5.50 1.12
CA ARG A 177 19.45 -6.31 0.94
C ARG A 177 19.33 -7.43 1.98
N TYR A 178 20.44 -7.86 2.57
CA TYR A 178 20.51 -9.02 3.45
C TYR A 178 21.17 -8.73 4.82
N THR A 179 21.41 -7.48 5.12
CA THR A 179 21.76 -7.02 6.45
C THR A 179 20.57 -6.46 7.17
#